data_03cc3ad622ba6faf1b94f616da9ce124
#
_entry.id   03cc3ad622ba6faf1b94f616da9ce124
#
_cell.length_a   1.000
_cell.length_b   1.000
_cell.length_c   1.000
_cell.angle_alpha   90.00
_cell.angle_beta   90.00
_cell.angle_gamma   90.00
#
_symmetry.space_group_name_H-M   'P 1'
#
loop_
_entity.id
_entity.type
_entity.pdbx_description
1 polymer ?
#
loop_
_entity_poly.entity_id
_entity_poly.type
_entity_poly.pdbx_seq_one_letter_code
_entity_poly.pdbx_strand_id
1 'polypeptide(L)'
;MLTYPELKYMNTQVVFQEFPGETTLAINISGCPNHCPGCHSPYLWEDKGTPLTVQSVSDLIKPYGSVITCVGFMGGDQNIHELHKLVDKLRSMYPHLRFGWYSGRNKWSEHMMEPFDYVKFGSYKKECGGLDSPTTNQVLLKRITNKDHSFDMWLNITKYFWKTTPRELKDVYLKTTWGNIVSMYHISSKTAIFQGVGLTTDGYETKIVPPTVDDFAKGFIMALSGETPPSECVAHKFRRKSGSNDEWEDMGPITSFSVMPELKKIN
;
A
#
# COMPACT_ATOMS: atom_id res chain seq x y z
N MET A 1 -22.75 25.19 2.56
CA MET A 1 -22.21 24.06 1.78
C MET A 1 -20.72 24.30 1.61
N LEU A 2 -19.87 23.47 2.16
CA LEU A 2 -18.42 23.56 1.92
C LEU A 2 -18.17 23.14 0.46
N THR A 3 -17.80 24.09 -0.38
CA THR A 3 -17.38 23.80 -1.75
C THR A 3 -15.92 23.37 -1.70
N TYR A 4 -15.65 22.09 -1.94
CA TYR A 4 -14.28 21.61 -2.13
C TYR A 4 -13.75 22.06 -3.49
N PRO A 5 -12.44 22.36 -3.60
CA PRO A 5 -11.85 22.76 -4.87
C PRO A 5 -11.98 21.63 -5.91
N GLU A 6 -12.26 22.01 -7.15
CA GLU A 6 -12.25 21.09 -8.28
C GLU A 6 -10.83 20.57 -8.50
N LEU A 7 -10.67 19.27 -8.80
CA LEU A 7 -9.37 18.72 -9.14
C LEU A 7 -8.93 19.16 -10.54
N LYS A 8 -7.69 19.58 -10.67
CA LYS A 8 -7.07 19.96 -11.95
C LYS A 8 -5.72 19.26 -12.09
N TYR A 9 -5.29 19.06 -13.32
CA TYR A 9 -3.95 18.54 -13.62
C TYR A 9 -3.18 19.48 -14.52
N MET A 10 -1.87 19.50 -14.36
CA MET A 10 -0.96 20.35 -15.13
C MET A 10 -0.40 19.63 -16.36
N ASN A 11 0.04 18.41 -16.19
CA ASN A 11 0.64 17.61 -17.24
C ASN A 11 0.51 16.12 -16.95
N THR A 12 0.84 15.32 -17.96
CA THR A 12 0.84 13.86 -17.88
C THR A 12 2.09 13.31 -18.54
N GLN A 13 2.51 12.15 -18.09
CA GLN A 13 3.66 11.44 -18.65
C GLN A 13 3.46 9.93 -18.51
N VAL A 14 3.89 9.16 -19.51
CA VAL A 14 4.02 7.71 -19.34
C VAL A 14 5.37 7.39 -18.72
N VAL A 15 5.35 6.68 -17.62
CA VAL A 15 6.52 6.36 -16.78
C VAL A 15 6.51 4.88 -16.37
N PHE A 16 7.71 4.34 -16.06
CA PHE A 16 7.89 2.92 -15.74
C PHE A 16 8.35 2.67 -14.30
N GLN A 17 8.55 3.72 -13.53
CA GLN A 17 9.18 3.62 -12.22
C GLN A 17 8.29 4.04 -11.04
N GLU A 18 7.09 4.58 -11.30
CA GLU A 18 6.22 5.05 -10.23
C GLU A 18 5.56 3.90 -9.46
N PHE A 19 5.14 2.86 -10.18
CA PHE A 19 4.62 1.63 -9.58
C PHE A 19 5.36 0.43 -10.17
N PRO A 20 6.01 -0.40 -9.32
CA PRO A 20 6.82 -1.52 -9.79
C PRO A 20 6.04 -2.49 -10.68
N GLY A 21 6.57 -2.74 -11.88
CA GLY A 21 5.99 -3.65 -12.86
C GLY A 21 4.87 -3.06 -13.71
N GLU A 22 4.57 -1.75 -13.57
CA GLU A 22 3.51 -1.10 -14.32
C GLU A 22 4.06 -0.11 -15.36
N THR A 23 3.38 -0.04 -16.51
CA THR A 23 3.50 1.08 -17.43
C THR A 23 2.45 2.11 -17.05
N THR A 24 2.87 3.19 -16.41
CA THR A 24 1.96 4.11 -15.71
C THR A 24 1.74 5.39 -16.52
N LEU A 25 0.48 5.75 -16.76
CA LEU A 25 0.10 7.10 -17.12
C LEU A 25 0.06 7.94 -15.84
N ALA A 26 1.10 8.69 -15.56
CA ALA A 26 1.17 9.60 -14.42
C ALA A 26 0.47 10.92 -14.75
N ILE A 27 -0.46 11.33 -13.89
CA ILE A 27 -1.25 12.56 -13.99
C ILE A 27 -0.87 13.46 -12.83
N ASN A 28 -0.18 14.57 -13.10
CA ASN A 28 0.28 15.50 -12.09
C ASN A 28 -0.82 16.49 -11.70
N ILE A 29 -1.41 16.30 -10.50
CA ILE A 29 -2.53 17.07 -9.98
C ILE A 29 -2.00 18.32 -9.29
N SER A 30 -2.55 19.49 -9.67
CA SER A 30 -2.22 20.79 -9.09
C SER A 30 -3.01 21.08 -7.80
N GLY A 31 -2.71 22.21 -7.14
CA GLY A 31 -3.32 22.60 -5.87
C GLY A 31 -2.85 21.74 -4.68
N CYS A 32 -1.60 21.26 -4.71
CA CYS A 32 -1.05 20.44 -3.63
C CYS A 32 -0.95 21.27 -2.32
N PRO A 33 -1.64 20.85 -1.23
CA PRO A 33 -1.65 21.61 0.02
C PRO A 33 -0.43 21.37 0.91
N ASN A 34 0.43 20.40 0.55
CA ASN A 34 1.52 19.96 1.44
C ASN A 34 2.71 20.90 1.44
N HIS A 35 3.00 21.58 0.35
CA HIS A 35 4.09 22.56 0.19
C HIS A 35 5.43 22.09 0.81
N CYS A 36 5.81 20.84 0.55
CA CYS A 36 6.99 20.22 1.17
C CYS A 36 8.27 21.01 0.84
N PRO A 37 9.11 21.38 1.81
CA PRO A 37 10.41 21.99 1.54
C PRO A 37 11.27 21.09 0.65
N GLY A 38 11.79 21.65 -0.45
CA GLY A 38 12.58 20.88 -1.43
C GLY A 38 11.78 19.94 -2.32
N CYS A 39 10.48 20.16 -2.44
CA CYS A 39 9.63 19.42 -3.38
C CYS A 39 10.18 19.49 -4.80
N HIS A 40 10.17 18.35 -5.51
CA HIS A 40 10.63 18.29 -6.92
C HIS A 40 9.65 18.97 -7.88
N SER A 41 8.38 19.14 -7.48
CA SER A 41 7.31 19.67 -8.31
C SER A 41 6.58 20.86 -7.65
N PRO A 42 7.29 21.94 -7.28
CA PRO A 42 6.65 23.09 -6.61
C PRO A 42 5.62 23.81 -7.49
N TYR A 43 5.71 23.65 -8.81
CA TYR A 43 4.73 24.18 -9.76
C TYR A 43 3.32 23.59 -9.56
N LEU A 44 3.18 22.47 -8.86
CA LEU A 44 1.90 21.83 -8.52
C LEU A 44 1.24 22.46 -7.27
N TRP A 45 1.86 23.40 -6.59
CA TRP A 45 1.26 24.04 -5.42
C TRP A 45 0.12 24.98 -5.80
N GLU A 46 0.23 25.63 -6.99
CA GLU A 46 -0.79 26.52 -7.49
C GLU A 46 -1.99 25.72 -8.07
N ASP A 47 -3.20 26.19 -7.81
CA ASP A 47 -4.43 25.60 -8.36
C ASP A 47 -4.65 26.06 -9.82
N LYS A 48 -3.91 25.46 -10.74
CA LYS A 48 -3.92 25.76 -12.17
C LYS A 48 -4.02 24.48 -12.99
N GLY A 49 -4.42 24.62 -14.25
CA GLY A 49 -4.41 23.52 -15.22
C GLY A 49 -5.79 23.16 -15.74
N THR A 50 -5.88 21.97 -16.31
CA THR A 50 -7.10 21.43 -16.92
C THR A 50 -7.94 20.69 -15.89
N PRO A 51 -9.28 20.83 -15.88
CA PRO A 51 -10.15 20.05 -14.99
C PRO A 51 -9.92 18.55 -15.11
N LEU A 52 -9.76 17.88 -13.96
CA LEU A 52 -9.57 16.44 -13.87
C LEU A 52 -10.92 15.75 -13.71
N THR A 53 -11.49 15.32 -14.82
CA THR A 53 -12.79 14.66 -14.90
C THR A 53 -12.67 13.25 -15.45
N VAL A 54 -13.72 12.45 -15.33
CA VAL A 54 -13.77 11.12 -15.98
C VAL A 54 -13.50 11.23 -17.48
N GLN A 55 -14.07 12.23 -18.13
CA GLN A 55 -13.90 12.44 -19.57
C GLN A 55 -12.45 12.80 -19.89
N SER A 56 -11.85 13.77 -19.17
CA SER A 56 -10.46 14.17 -19.44
C SER A 56 -9.49 13.02 -19.22
N VAL A 57 -9.65 12.20 -18.17
CA VAL A 57 -8.80 11.02 -17.94
C VAL A 57 -9.01 9.96 -19.02
N SER A 58 -10.26 9.73 -19.46
CA SER A 58 -10.54 8.80 -20.57
C SER A 58 -9.87 9.23 -21.86
N ASP A 59 -9.89 10.53 -22.16
CA ASP A 59 -9.21 11.08 -23.35
C ASP A 59 -7.68 10.95 -23.26
N LEU A 60 -7.13 11.05 -22.03
CA LEU A 60 -5.71 10.81 -21.79
C LEU A 60 -5.32 9.32 -21.92
N ILE A 61 -6.18 8.38 -21.55
CA ILE A 61 -5.96 6.94 -21.67
C ILE A 61 -6.01 6.48 -23.13
N LYS A 62 -6.97 7.01 -23.88
CA LYS A 62 -7.32 6.57 -25.23
C LYS A 62 -6.13 6.42 -26.22
N PRO A 63 -5.16 7.35 -26.29
CA PRO A 63 -4.01 7.21 -27.19
C PRO A 63 -3.12 6.02 -26.91
N TYR A 64 -3.10 5.51 -25.69
CA TYR A 64 -2.18 4.47 -25.23
C TYR A 64 -2.76 3.05 -25.30
N GLY A 65 -4.09 2.92 -25.34
CA GLY A 65 -4.77 1.61 -25.42
C GLY A 65 -4.26 0.62 -24.36
N SER A 66 -3.77 -0.53 -24.82
CA SER A 66 -3.22 -1.58 -23.96
C SER A 66 -1.76 -1.38 -23.55
N VAL A 67 -1.11 -0.29 -23.96
CA VAL A 67 0.29 -0.01 -23.62
C VAL A 67 0.43 0.35 -22.15
N ILE A 68 -0.52 1.11 -21.59
CA ILE A 68 -0.53 1.41 -20.17
C ILE A 68 -1.25 0.31 -19.38
N THR A 69 -0.72 0.00 -18.20
CA THR A 69 -1.30 -0.96 -17.26
C THR A 69 -1.82 -0.29 -15.99
N CYS A 70 -1.39 0.96 -15.75
CA CYS A 70 -1.75 1.73 -14.56
C CYS A 70 -2.03 3.19 -14.88
N VAL A 71 -2.96 3.80 -14.16
CA VAL A 71 -3.14 5.25 -14.09
C VAL A 71 -2.72 5.73 -12.70
N GLY A 72 -1.73 6.61 -12.63
CA GLY A 72 -1.18 7.16 -11.40
C GLY A 72 -1.60 8.61 -11.18
N PHE A 73 -2.22 8.89 -10.05
CA PHE A 73 -2.62 10.22 -9.61
C PHE A 73 -1.54 10.79 -8.68
N MET A 74 -0.78 11.78 -9.17
CA MET A 74 0.32 12.40 -8.41
C MET A 74 -0.20 13.66 -7.72
N GLY A 75 -0.75 13.52 -6.50
CA GLY A 75 -1.42 14.59 -5.75
C GLY A 75 -2.93 14.36 -5.58
N GLY A 76 -3.70 15.43 -5.37
CA GLY A 76 -5.15 15.35 -5.11
C GLY A 76 -5.49 15.39 -3.63
N ASP A 77 -4.51 15.64 -2.77
CA ASP A 77 -4.69 15.74 -1.31
C ASP A 77 -5.66 16.86 -0.87
N GLN A 78 -5.88 17.86 -1.71
CA GLN A 78 -6.82 18.95 -1.45
C GLN A 78 -8.29 18.51 -1.51
N ASN A 79 -8.58 17.43 -2.27
CA ASN A 79 -9.96 16.91 -2.40
C ASN A 79 -9.97 15.40 -2.66
N ILE A 80 -9.68 14.63 -1.64
CA ILE A 80 -9.62 13.15 -1.71
C ILE A 80 -10.98 12.56 -2.10
N HIS A 81 -12.07 13.16 -1.63
CA HIS A 81 -13.40 12.64 -1.91
C HIS A 81 -13.74 12.66 -3.41
N GLU A 82 -13.40 13.76 -4.10
CA GLU A 82 -13.60 13.82 -5.56
C GLU A 82 -12.62 12.92 -6.30
N LEU A 83 -11.39 12.75 -5.79
CA LEU A 83 -10.45 11.80 -6.36
C LEU A 83 -10.98 10.35 -6.26
N HIS A 84 -11.56 9.96 -5.12
CA HIS A 84 -12.18 8.65 -4.95
C HIS A 84 -13.32 8.42 -5.94
N LYS A 85 -14.27 9.37 -6.01
CA LYS A 85 -15.39 9.27 -6.97
C LYS A 85 -14.92 9.14 -8.41
N LEU A 86 -13.88 9.88 -8.76
CA LEU A 86 -13.26 9.81 -10.08
C LEU A 86 -12.71 8.40 -10.35
N VAL A 87 -11.92 7.89 -9.41
CA VAL A 87 -11.26 6.56 -9.56
C VAL A 87 -12.30 5.44 -9.59
N ASP A 88 -13.32 5.46 -8.75
CA ASP A 88 -14.40 4.45 -8.74
C ASP A 88 -15.10 4.36 -10.11
N LYS A 89 -15.38 5.50 -10.72
CA LYS A 89 -15.97 5.54 -12.07
C LYS A 89 -15.01 4.99 -13.13
N LEU A 90 -13.72 5.38 -13.05
CA LEU A 90 -12.70 4.90 -13.98
C LEU A 90 -12.46 3.39 -13.83
N ARG A 91 -12.47 2.84 -12.61
CA ARG A 91 -12.36 1.39 -12.38
C ARG A 91 -13.50 0.61 -13.05
N SER A 92 -14.71 1.14 -13.00
CA SER A 92 -15.86 0.53 -13.67
C SER A 92 -15.72 0.55 -15.20
N MET A 93 -15.11 1.60 -15.76
CA MET A 93 -14.90 1.76 -17.22
C MET A 93 -13.67 1.01 -17.72
N TYR A 94 -12.63 0.89 -16.91
CA TYR A 94 -11.34 0.31 -17.25
C TYR A 94 -10.93 -0.78 -16.24
N PRO A 95 -11.66 -1.90 -16.14
CA PRO A 95 -11.42 -2.95 -15.13
C PRO A 95 -10.07 -3.66 -15.29
N HIS A 96 -9.42 -3.52 -16.43
CA HIS A 96 -8.09 -4.07 -16.71
C HIS A 96 -6.95 -3.17 -16.27
N LEU A 97 -7.22 -1.89 -15.95
CA LEU A 97 -6.20 -0.95 -15.48
C LEU A 97 -6.11 -0.99 -13.95
N ARG A 98 -4.91 -0.81 -13.45
CA ARG A 98 -4.65 -0.52 -12.05
C ARG A 98 -4.68 0.99 -11.81
N PHE A 99 -4.95 1.36 -10.57
CA PHE A 99 -5.01 2.76 -10.17
C PHE A 99 -4.08 2.99 -8.98
N GLY A 100 -3.18 3.97 -9.12
CA GLY A 100 -2.25 4.34 -8.08
C GLY A 100 -2.40 5.79 -7.64
N TRP A 101 -2.04 6.06 -6.40
CA TRP A 101 -2.11 7.39 -5.82
C TRP A 101 -0.83 7.76 -5.06
N TYR A 102 -0.30 8.94 -5.35
CA TYR A 102 0.79 9.54 -4.58
C TYR A 102 0.25 10.67 -3.73
N SER A 103 0.26 10.49 -2.42
CA SER A 103 -0.15 11.47 -1.41
C SER A 103 1.05 11.96 -0.61
N GLY A 104 1.06 13.26 -0.31
CA GLY A 104 2.02 13.86 0.61
C GLY A 104 1.61 13.77 2.09
N ARG A 105 0.49 13.12 2.41
CA ARG A 105 -0.02 13.01 3.78
C ARG A 105 0.85 12.10 4.64
N ASN A 106 1.03 12.49 5.91
CA ASN A 106 1.76 11.69 6.90
C ASN A 106 0.83 10.82 7.77
N LYS A 107 -0.49 11.04 7.66
CA LYS A 107 -1.53 10.25 8.32
C LYS A 107 -2.52 9.78 7.28
N TRP A 108 -2.92 8.52 7.37
CA TRP A 108 -3.86 7.88 6.44
C TRP A 108 -4.72 6.83 7.16
N SER A 109 -5.79 6.40 6.49
CA SER A 109 -6.67 5.32 6.93
C SER A 109 -6.94 4.38 5.76
N GLU A 110 -7.44 3.19 6.03
CA GLU A 110 -7.81 2.21 5.00
C GLU A 110 -8.81 2.79 4.01
N HIS A 111 -9.83 3.52 4.51
CA HIS A 111 -10.83 4.17 3.66
C HIS A 111 -10.21 5.12 2.61
N MET A 112 -9.10 5.75 2.91
CA MET A 112 -8.40 6.61 1.93
C MET A 112 -7.73 5.80 0.81
N MET A 113 -7.52 4.51 1.01
CA MET A 113 -6.82 3.63 0.08
C MET A 113 -7.78 2.81 -0.80
N GLU A 114 -9.05 2.65 -0.38
CA GLU A 114 -10.02 1.73 -0.98
C GLU A 114 -10.10 1.73 -2.51
N PRO A 115 -10.15 2.88 -3.21
CA PRO A 115 -10.27 2.86 -4.66
C PRO A 115 -8.96 2.56 -5.41
N PHE A 116 -7.82 2.36 -4.70
CA PHE A 116 -6.52 2.24 -5.33
C PHE A 116 -5.92 0.84 -5.22
N ASP A 117 -5.04 0.50 -6.17
CA ASP A 117 -4.20 -0.71 -6.15
C ASP A 117 -2.81 -0.41 -5.57
N TYR A 118 -2.37 0.83 -5.69
CA TYR A 118 -1.12 1.33 -5.13
C TYR A 118 -1.35 2.67 -4.45
N VAL A 119 -0.77 2.85 -3.26
CA VAL A 119 -0.81 4.14 -2.58
C VAL A 119 0.54 4.45 -1.96
N LYS A 120 1.07 5.62 -2.29
CA LYS A 120 2.26 6.19 -1.66
C LYS A 120 1.84 7.27 -0.68
N PHE A 121 2.34 7.19 0.55
CA PHE A 121 2.16 8.20 1.58
C PHE A 121 3.49 8.79 2.04
N GLY A 122 3.40 9.95 2.64
CA GLY A 122 4.50 10.66 3.28
C GLY A 122 4.94 11.91 2.51
N SER A 123 5.01 13.04 3.23
CA SER A 123 5.59 14.27 2.72
C SER A 123 7.08 14.09 2.44
N TYR A 124 7.58 14.78 1.42
CA TYR A 124 9.02 14.79 1.18
C TYR A 124 9.75 15.49 2.33
N LYS A 125 10.81 14.84 2.83
CA LYS A 125 11.74 15.37 3.82
C LYS A 125 13.15 15.20 3.29
N LYS A 126 13.86 16.32 3.12
CA LYS A 126 15.21 16.33 2.55
C LYS A 126 16.18 15.44 3.35
N GLU A 127 16.08 15.44 4.66
CA GLU A 127 16.90 14.65 5.58
C GLU A 127 16.63 13.15 5.52
N CYS A 128 15.45 12.74 5.02
CA CYS A 128 15.08 11.35 4.85
C CYS A 128 15.31 10.85 3.42
N GLY A 129 15.42 11.77 2.46
CA GLY A 129 15.47 11.47 1.04
C GLY A 129 14.12 11.16 0.42
N GLY A 130 14.10 10.81 -0.86
CA GLY A 130 12.91 10.38 -1.59
C GLY A 130 12.59 8.90 -1.36
N LEU A 131 11.67 8.38 -2.17
CA LEU A 131 11.22 6.99 -2.09
C LEU A 131 12.35 5.98 -2.34
N ASP A 132 13.38 6.40 -3.08
CA ASP A 132 14.58 5.60 -3.41
C ASP A 132 15.64 5.58 -2.29
N SER A 133 15.42 6.32 -1.20
CA SER A 133 16.31 6.35 -0.05
C SER A 133 15.92 5.28 0.98
N PRO A 134 16.86 4.50 1.52
CA PRO A 134 16.58 3.54 2.60
C PRO A 134 16.18 4.22 3.92
N THR A 135 16.46 5.53 4.07
CA THR A 135 16.06 6.33 5.23
C THR A 135 14.75 7.09 5.02
N THR A 136 14.08 6.85 3.89
CA THR A 136 12.85 7.57 3.54
C THR A 136 11.77 7.44 4.62
N ASN A 137 11.06 8.54 4.87
CA ASN A 137 9.82 8.53 5.66
C ASN A 137 8.58 8.20 4.80
N GLN A 138 8.77 8.03 3.49
CA GLN A 138 7.70 7.73 2.56
C GLN A 138 7.47 6.21 2.48
N VAL A 139 6.24 5.82 2.20
CA VAL A 139 5.83 4.42 2.12
C VAL A 139 5.02 4.23 0.84
N LEU A 140 5.37 3.23 0.04
CA LEU A 140 4.52 2.75 -1.04
C LEU A 140 3.89 1.42 -0.65
N LEU A 141 2.57 1.36 -0.71
CA LEU A 141 1.75 0.20 -0.44
C LEU A 141 1.15 -0.32 -1.74
N LYS A 142 1.13 -1.64 -1.90
CA LYS A 142 0.42 -2.36 -2.97
C LYS A 142 -0.71 -3.16 -2.35
N ARG A 143 -1.92 -3.08 -2.95
CA ARG A 143 -3.05 -3.96 -2.60
C ARG A 143 -2.79 -5.35 -3.16
N ILE A 144 -3.01 -6.35 -2.34
CA ILE A 144 -3.02 -7.76 -2.69
C ILE A 144 -4.44 -8.26 -2.42
N THR A 145 -5.12 -8.64 -3.47
CA THR A 145 -6.48 -9.21 -3.39
C THR A 145 -6.46 -10.58 -4.05
N ASN A 146 -7.02 -11.59 -3.40
CA ASN A 146 -7.18 -12.90 -4.03
C ASN A 146 -8.34 -12.92 -5.03
N LYS A 147 -8.44 -14.00 -5.84
CA LYS A 147 -9.39 -14.09 -6.94
C LYS A 147 -10.87 -14.03 -6.52
N ASP A 148 -11.18 -14.45 -5.31
CA ASP A 148 -12.55 -14.46 -4.76
C ASP A 148 -12.85 -13.25 -3.87
N HIS A 149 -11.90 -12.28 -3.76
CA HIS A 149 -11.98 -11.10 -2.91
C HIS A 149 -12.20 -11.40 -1.41
N SER A 150 -11.95 -12.63 -0.98
CA SER A 150 -12.04 -13.03 0.43
C SER A 150 -10.86 -12.52 1.27
N PHE A 151 -9.81 -12.07 0.60
CA PHE A 151 -8.58 -11.58 1.22
C PHE A 151 -8.11 -10.29 0.53
N ASP A 152 -7.95 -9.26 1.31
CA ASP A 152 -7.38 -7.97 0.88
C ASP A 152 -6.33 -7.51 1.88
N MET A 153 -5.12 -7.24 1.41
CA MET A 153 -3.99 -6.85 2.23
C MET A 153 -3.18 -5.75 1.54
N TRP A 154 -2.64 -4.85 2.33
CA TRP A 154 -1.70 -3.85 1.87
C TRP A 154 -0.27 -4.24 2.18
N LEU A 155 0.53 -4.41 1.15
CA LEU A 155 1.93 -4.81 1.24
C LEU A 155 2.83 -3.58 1.06
N ASN A 156 3.77 -3.37 1.99
CA ASN A 156 4.77 -2.33 1.85
C ASN A 156 5.85 -2.76 0.85
N ILE A 157 5.84 -2.10 -0.31
CA ILE A 157 6.78 -2.37 -1.41
C ILE A 157 7.81 -1.25 -1.61
N THR A 158 7.96 -0.35 -0.65
CA THR A 158 8.89 0.81 -0.73
C THR A 158 10.30 0.41 -1.11
N LYS A 159 10.78 -0.72 -0.61
CA LYS A 159 12.13 -1.22 -0.87
C LYS A 159 12.48 -1.43 -2.34
N TYR A 160 11.48 -1.62 -3.22
CA TYR A 160 11.73 -1.79 -4.66
C TYR A 160 12.37 -0.56 -5.32
N PHE A 161 12.28 0.60 -4.67
CA PHE A 161 12.89 1.84 -5.14
C PHE A 161 14.31 2.06 -4.62
N TRP A 162 14.73 1.31 -3.60
CA TRP A 162 16.04 1.55 -2.98
C TRP A 162 17.18 1.11 -3.89
N LYS A 163 18.09 2.02 -4.16
CA LYS A 163 19.32 1.77 -4.95
C LYS A 163 20.30 0.85 -4.22
N THR A 164 20.19 0.79 -2.89
CA THR A 164 20.98 -0.09 -2.04
C THR A 164 20.01 -0.90 -1.20
N THR A 165 20.21 -2.22 -1.12
CA THR A 165 19.42 -3.06 -0.24
C THR A 165 19.82 -2.74 1.21
N PRO A 166 18.96 -2.14 2.04
CA PRO A 166 19.26 -1.91 3.43
C PRO A 166 19.37 -3.26 4.14
N ARG A 167 20.23 -3.31 5.15
CA ARG A 167 20.36 -4.50 5.98
C ARG A 167 19.11 -4.78 6.82
N GLU A 168 18.26 -3.76 7.01
CA GLU A 168 17.03 -3.86 7.82
C GLU A 168 15.86 -3.23 7.09
N LEU A 169 14.76 -3.96 6.99
CA LEU A 169 13.49 -3.44 6.50
C LEU A 169 12.72 -2.85 7.68
N LYS A 170 11.93 -1.80 7.40
CA LYS A 170 11.06 -1.19 8.40
C LYS A 170 10.02 -2.20 8.86
N ASP A 171 9.68 -2.13 10.15
CA ASP A 171 8.64 -2.94 10.74
C ASP A 171 7.28 -2.65 10.10
N VAL A 172 6.56 -3.70 9.77
CA VAL A 172 5.19 -3.64 9.27
C VAL A 172 4.30 -4.27 10.33
N TYR A 173 3.29 -3.52 10.78
CA TYR A 173 2.30 -4.04 11.73
C TYR A 173 1.13 -4.66 10.97
N LEU A 174 0.83 -5.90 11.27
CA LEU A 174 -0.34 -6.60 10.75
C LEU A 174 -1.40 -6.71 11.86
N LYS A 175 -2.58 -6.18 11.63
CA LYS A 175 -3.74 -6.39 12.49
C LYS A 175 -4.57 -7.52 11.93
N THR A 176 -4.82 -8.54 12.73
CA THR A 176 -5.73 -9.61 12.36
C THR A 176 -7.18 -9.17 12.55
N THR A 177 -8.10 -9.71 11.77
CA THR A 177 -9.56 -9.45 11.88
C THR A 177 -10.16 -9.85 13.22
N TRP A 178 -9.44 -10.59 14.06
CA TRP A 178 -9.87 -10.96 15.41
C TRP A 178 -9.61 -9.88 16.49
N GLY A 179 -9.23 -8.68 16.08
CA GLY A 179 -9.14 -7.51 17.00
C GLY A 179 -8.00 -7.53 18.00
N ASN A 180 -7.36 -8.66 18.22
CA ASN A 180 -6.26 -8.81 19.17
C ASN A 180 -4.97 -9.08 18.43
N ILE A 181 -4.10 -8.09 18.51
CA ILE A 181 -2.67 -8.09 18.30
C ILE A 181 -2.14 -8.30 16.92
N VAL A 182 -1.52 -7.46 16.86
CA VAL A 182 -0.38 -7.00 16.12
C VAL A 182 0.74 -7.99 16.14
N SER A 183 0.97 -8.59 15.02
CA SER A 183 2.25 -9.21 14.76
C SER A 183 3.15 -8.20 14.12
N MET A 184 4.26 -7.94 14.74
CA MET A 184 5.31 -7.11 14.19
C MET A 184 6.08 -7.91 13.15
N TYR A 185 6.26 -7.32 12.00
CA TYR A 185 6.89 -7.94 10.86
C TYR A 185 8.27 -7.34 10.66
N HIS A 186 9.30 -8.07 11.05
CA HIS A 186 10.67 -7.76 10.65
C HIS A 186 10.99 -8.49 9.37
N ILE A 187 11.07 -7.80 8.27
CA ILE A 187 11.67 -8.36 7.07
C ILE A 187 13.10 -7.83 7.02
N SER A 188 14.06 -8.61 7.50
CA SER A 188 15.44 -8.43 7.09
C SER A 188 15.66 -9.13 5.75
N SER A 189 16.74 -8.80 5.05
CA SER A 189 17.07 -9.41 3.76
C SER A 189 17.21 -10.94 3.80
N LYS A 190 17.06 -11.56 4.97
CA LYS A 190 17.25 -13.00 5.20
C LYS A 190 16.28 -13.62 6.22
N THR A 191 15.46 -12.85 6.94
CA THR A 191 14.61 -13.40 8.01
C THR A 191 13.31 -12.63 8.14
N ALA A 192 12.18 -13.32 8.07
CA ALA A 192 10.89 -12.79 8.50
C ALA A 192 10.63 -13.30 9.93
N ILE A 193 10.40 -12.38 10.87
CA ILE A 193 10.10 -12.73 12.26
C ILE A 193 8.72 -12.19 12.60
N PHE A 194 7.81 -13.09 12.93
CA PHE A 194 6.54 -12.72 13.53
C PHE A 194 6.67 -12.88 15.05
N GLN A 195 6.32 -11.87 15.78
CA GLN A 195 6.18 -11.96 17.23
C GLN A 195 4.78 -11.54 17.63
N GLY A 196 4.10 -12.41 18.35
CA GLY A 196 2.82 -12.09 18.98
C GLY A 196 2.26 -13.30 19.70
N VAL A 197 2.15 -13.19 21.01
CA VAL A 197 1.35 -14.08 21.83
C VAL A 197 0.20 -13.25 22.37
N GLY A 198 -1.03 -13.64 22.04
CA GLY A 198 -2.23 -13.00 22.56
C GLY A 198 -3.00 -13.94 23.48
N LEU A 199 -3.64 -13.36 24.49
CA LEU A 199 -4.61 -14.06 25.32
C LEU A 199 -6.01 -13.80 24.78
N THR A 200 -6.79 -14.84 24.55
CA THR A 200 -8.17 -14.71 24.14
C THR A 200 -9.09 -14.60 25.38
N THR A 201 -10.26 -14.00 25.21
CA THR A 201 -11.23 -13.83 26.33
C THR A 201 -11.77 -15.16 26.85
N ASP A 202 -11.63 -16.25 26.09
CA ASP A 202 -12.01 -17.62 26.46
C ASP A 202 -10.88 -18.43 27.13
N GLY A 203 -9.78 -17.77 27.48
CA GLY A 203 -8.68 -18.35 28.26
C GLY A 203 -7.69 -19.19 27.43
N TYR A 204 -7.60 -18.95 26.13
CA TYR A 204 -6.58 -19.57 25.29
C TYR A 204 -5.43 -18.60 25.03
N GLU A 205 -4.23 -19.14 25.00
CA GLU A 205 -3.07 -18.47 24.42
C GLU A 205 -3.07 -18.68 22.91
N THR A 206 -2.73 -17.66 22.18
CA THR A 206 -2.61 -17.73 20.72
C THR A 206 -1.25 -17.21 20.28
N LYS A 207 -0.68 -17.84 19.28
CA LYS A 207 0.53 -17.35 18.60
C LYS A 207 0.35 -17.43 17.09
N ILE A 208 1.10 -16.61 16.38
CA ILE A 208 1.22 -16.65 14.94
C ILE A 208 2.57 -17.24 14.60
N VAL A 209 2.60 -18.26 13.78
CA VAL A 209 3.82 -18.89 13.28
C VAL A 209 3.98 -18.53 11.81
N PRO A 210 5.08 -17.86 11.44
CA PRO A 210 5.35 -17.52 10.06
C PRO A 210 5.69 -18.77 9.24
N PRO A 211 5.55 -18.72 7.91
CA PRO A 211 6.14 -19.70 7.02
C PRO A 211 7.67 -19.67 7.12
N THR A 212 8.33 -20.66 6.54
CA THR A 212 9.78 -20.58 6.35
C THR A 212 10.16 -19.37 5.48
N VAL A 213 11.41 -18.95 5.53
CA VAL A 213 11.89 -17.80 4.71
C VAL A 213 11.67 -18.05 3.22
N ASP A 214 11.91 -19.30 2.78
CA ASP A 214 11.77 -19.68 1.37
C ASP A 214 10.28 -19.72 0.95
N ASP A 215 9.42 -20.31 1.77
CA ASP A 215 7.98 -20.34 1.52
C ASP A 215 7.37 -18.95 1.55
N PHE A 216 7.81 -18.12 2.49
CA PHE A 216 7.41 -16.72 2.54
C PHE A 216 7.82 -15.97 1.27
N ALA A 217 9.07 -16.13 0.82
CA ALA A 217 9.55 -15.49 -0.39
C ALA A 217 8.76 -15.93 -1.63
N LYS A 218 8.44 -17.24 -1.72
CA LYS A 218 7.60 -17.83 -2.77
C LYS A 218 6.19 -17.23 -2.74
N GLY A 219 5.54 -17.25 -1.59
CA GLY A 219 4.19 -16.69 -1.40
C GLY A 219 4.14 -15.19 -1.68
N PHE A 220 5.18 -14.47 -1.29
CA PHE A 220 5.33 -13.05 -1.56
C PHE A 220 5.42 -12.74 -3.06
N ILE A 221 6.21 -13.51 -3.81
CA ILE A 221 6.31 -13.36 -5.27
C ILE A 221 4.97 -13.67 -5.92
N MET A 222 4.29 -14.75 -5.52
CA MET A 222 2.96 -15.10 -6.03
C MET A 222 1.94 -14.00 -5.75
N ALA A 223 1.91 -13.48 -4.52
CA ALA A 223 1.03 -12.37 -4.15
C ALA A 223 1.30 -11.10 -4.97
N LEU A 224 2.57 -10.80 -5.25
CA LEU A 224 2.93 -9.68 -6.13
C LEU A 224 2.43 -9.86 -7.57
N SER A 225 2.33 -11.11 -8.03
CA SER A 225 1.79 -11.47 -9.35
C SER A 225 0.26 -11.55 -9.37
N GLY A 226 -0.40 -11.31 -8.22
CA GLY A 226 -1.85 -11.42 -8.09
C GLY A 226 -2.36 -12.87 -7.95
N GLU A 227 -1.46 -13.81 -7.67
CA GLU A 227 -1.78 -15.21 -7.39
C GLU A 227 -2.00 -15.41 -5.88
N THR A 228 -2.89 -16.34 -5.53
CA THR A 228 -3.11 -16.72 -4.14
C THR A 228 -1.96 -17.59 -3.65
N PRO A 229 -1.21 -17.17 -2.61
CA PRO A 229 -0.17 -18.01 -2.04
C PRO A 229 -0.74 -19.31 -1.46
N PRO A 230 -0.06 -20.46 -1.64
CA PRO A 230 -0.40 -21.68 -0.95
C PRO A 230 -0.39 -21.53 0.57
N SER A 231 -1.11 -22.43 1.27
CA SER A 231 -1.24 -22.38 2.74
C SER A 231 0.11 -22.37 3.46
N GLU A 232 1.08 -23.13 2.99
CA GLU A 232 2.43 -23.19 3.54
C GLU A 232 3.23 -21.88 3.39
N CYS A 233 2.80 -21.00 2.50
CA CYS A 233 3.46 -19.72 2.23
C CYS A 233 2.91 -18.56 3.05
N VAL A 234 1.91 -18.80 3.90
CA VAL A 234 1.27 -17.80 4.75
C VAL A 234 1.43 -18.13 6.23
N ALA A 235 1.25 -17.15 7.08
CA ALA A 235 1.33 -17.36 8.52
C ALA A 235 0.13 -18.19 9.03
N HIS A 236 0.37 -19.07 9.97
CA HIS A 236 -0.64 -19.86 10.63
C HIS A 236 -0.90 -19.37 12.05
N LYS A 237 -2.15 -19.42 12.48
CA LYS A 237 -2.54 -19.19 13.87
C LYS A 237 -2.54 -20.51 14.63
N PHE A 238 -1.89 -20.51 15.78
CA PHE A 238 -1.90 -21.62 16.74
C PHE A 238 -2.58 -21.17 18.03
N ARG A 239 -3.20 -22.11 18.73
CA ARG A 239 -3.75 -21.89 20.06
C ARG A 239 -3.38 -23.00 21.04
N ARG A 240 -3.37 -22.69 22.31
CA ARG A 240 -3.36 -23.67 23.42
C ARG A 240 -4.13 -23.09 24.60
N LYS A 241 -4.61 -23.95 25.53
CA LYS A 241 -5.23 -23.50 26.76
C LYS A 241 -4.20 -22.79 27.63
N SER A 242 -4.53 -21.61 28.12
CA SER A 242 -3.61 -20.81 28.94
C SER A 242 -3.21 -21.55 30.21
N GLY A 243 -1.89 -21.58 30.48
CA GLY A 243 -1.32 -22.28 31.62
C GLY A 243 -1.26 -23.80 31.49
N SER A 244 -1.60 -24.39 30.33
CA SER A 244 -1.43 -25.81 30.06
C SER A 244 -0.06 -26.08 29.42
N ASN A 245 0.40 -27.34 29.55
CA ASN A 245 1.57 -27.87 28.82
C ASN A 245 1.18 -28.54 27.51
N ASP A 246 -0.07 -28.36 27.06
CA ASP A 246 -0.56 -28.96 25.84
C ASP A 246 0.20 -28.46 24.64
N GLU A 247 0.26 -29.29 23.58
CA GLU A 247 0.80 -28.89 22.31
C GLU A 247 -0.06 -27.78 21.68
N TRP A 248 0.59 -26.98 20.83
CA TRP A 248 -0.08 -25.93 20.11
C TRP A 248 -0.90 -26.53 18.97
N GLU A 249 -2.21 -26.30 18.96
CA GLU A 249 -3.12 -26.69 17.90
C GLU A 249 -3.06 -25.68 16.75
N ASP A 250 -2.84 -26.16 15.52
CA ASP A 250 -2.88 -25.31 14.31
C ASP A 250 -4.34 -24.97 13.96
N MET A 251 -4.67 -23.69 13.98
CA MET A 251 -5.97 -23.14 13.65
C MET A 251 -6.13 -22.78 12.16
N GLY A 252 -5.11 -23.09 11.37
CA GLY A 252 -5.08 -22.84 9.94
C GLY A 252 -4.43 -21.51 9.54
N PRO A 253 -4.36 -21.26 8.24
CA PRO A 253 -3.74 -20.08 7.69
C PRO A 253 -4.52 -18.81 8.06
N ILE A 254 -3.79 -17.71 8.21
CA ILE A 254 -4.38 -16.39 8.39
C ILE A 254 -4.78 -15.87 7.03
N THR A 255 -6.08 -15.81 6.75
CA THR A 255 -6.64 -15.45 5.45
C THR A 255 -7.06 -13.99 5.31
N SER A 256 -7.05 -13.22 6.40
CA SER A 256 -7.41 -11.81 6.36
C SER A 256 -6.49 -10.98 7.24
N PHE A 257 -5.86 -9.98 6.65
CA PHE A 257 -5.01 -9.01 7.32
C PHE A 257 -5.41 -7.60 6.93
N SER A 258 -5.40 -6.69 7.89
CA SER A 258 -5.29 -5.28 7.59
C SER A 258 -3.88 -4.81 7.95
N VAL A 259 -3.21 -4.14 7.03
CA VAL A 259 -1.93 -3.46 7.31
C VAL A 259 -2.26 -2.17 8.04
N MET A 260 -1.88 -2.09 9.31
CA MET A 260 -1.99 -0.83 10.01
C MET A 260 -0.84 0.09 9.62
N PRO A 261 -1.16 1.29 9.17
CA PRO A 261 -0.17 2.23 8.64
C PRO A 261 0.62 2.99 9.71
N GLU A 262 0.65 2.55 10.93
CA GLU A 262 1.54 3.13 11.93
C GLU A 262 2.95 2.57 11.79
N LEU A 263 3.74 3.22 10.95
CA LEU A 263 5.19 3.08 10.98
C LEU A 263 5.70 3.73 12.29
N LYS A 264 5.77 2.99 13.37
CA LYS A 264 6.54 3.42 14.52
C LYS A 264 8.01 3.23 14.20
N LYS A 265 8.80 4.32 14.23
CA LYS A 265 10.24 4.19 14.38
C LYS A 265 10.48 3.44 15.69
N ILE A 266 11.09 2.29 15.62
CA ILE A 266 11.74 1.70 16.79
C ILE A 266 13.05 2.46 16.92
N ASN A 267 13.22 3.17 18.04
CA ASN A 267 14.46 3.81 18.42
C ASN A 267 15.49 2.76 18.80
#